data_aeac420e235db1ae5401635844159a1c
#
_entry.id   aeac420e235db1ae5401635844159a1c
#
_cell.length_a   1.000
_cell.length_b   1.000
_cell.length_c   1.000
_cell.angle_alpha   90.00
_cell.angle_beta   90.00
_cell.angle_gamma   90.00
#
_symmetry.space_group_name_H-M   'P 1'
#
loop_
_entity.id
_entity.type
_entity.pdbx_description
1 polymer ?
#
loop_
_entity_poly.entity_id
_entity_poly.type
_entity_poly.pdbx_seq_one_letter_code
_entity_poly.pdbx_strand_id
1 'polypeptide(L)'
;PISRAITNIAIADHVADTEAGAKRKGISIPLVRTVSKLHFYFARKTGEDAMTENVKVTRIEIDENIFPTASYVFPDEEDYATADANKAATSNKYGTPSYVPTLLKLDGVENAQIKAVADPLAYQRGSSETAQAYMDRMNKDIGGHNLSYLRETNKSITGKIYYQLAEGGIEKSQEFTIPSSGNAIRNRELVVYGYFLQGGALCLDWQVMPWN
;
A
#
# COMPACT_ATOMS: atom_id res chain seq x y z
N PRO A 1 3.98 12.35 6.02
CA PRO A 1 4.72 13.55 5.60
C PRO A 1 4.70 13.71 4.09
N ILE A 2 4.58 14.93 3.60
CA ILE A 2 4.64 15.30 2.19
C ILE A 2 5.83 16.21 2.02
N SER A 3 6.67 15.95 1.02
CA SER A 3 7.85 16.75 0.80
C SER A 3 8.28 16.86 -0.65
N ARG A 4 8.84 17.99 -1.01
CA ARG A 4 9.59 18.20 -2.24
C ARG A 4 10.60 19.33 -2.02
N ALA A 5 11.82 19.15 -2.52
CA ALA A 5 12.77 20.24 -2.65
C ALA A 5 12.39 21.10 -3.85
N ILE A 6 12.30 22.40 -3.63
CA ILE A 6 12.12 23.41 -4.70
C ILE A 6 13.36 24.28 -4.67
N THR A 7 14.15 24.17 -5.73
CA THR A 7 15.34 24.97 -5.90
C THR A 7 15.14 25.97 -7.04
N ASN A 8 15.73 27.17 -6.93
CA ASN A 8 15.77 28.17 -7.99
C ASN A 8 14.39 28.72 -8.45
N ILE A 9 13.54 29.13 -7.51
CA ILE A 9 12.38 29.93 -7.86
C ILE A 9 12.85 31.33 -8.21
N ALA A 10 12.74 31.73 -9.48
CA ALA A 10 13.01 33.09 -9.90
C ALA A 10 11.90 34.03 -9.40
N ILE A 11 12.15 34.75 -8.32
CA ILE A 11 11.19 35.71 -7.73
C ILE A 11 10.91 36.89 -8.68
N ALA A 12 11.80 37.15 -9.64
CA ALA A 12 11.63 38.20 -10.64
C ALA A 12 10.38 38.02 -11.54
N ASP A 13 9.83 36.86 -11.62
CA ASP A 13 8.58 36.59 -12.37
C ASP A 13 7.31 36.95 -11.58
N HIS A 14 7.43 37.39 -10.34
CA HIS A 14 6.35 37.92 -9.52
C HIS A 14 6.30 39.44 -9.63
N VAL A 15 5.85 39.95 -10.76
CA VAL A 15 5.49 41.37 -10.87
C VAL A 15 4.20 41.53 -10.06
N ALA A 16 4.25 42.49 -9.11
CA ALA A 16 3.06 42.87 -8.38
C ALA A 16 1.99 43.32 -9.38
N ASP A 17 0.86 42.72 -9.33
CA ASP A 17 -0.25 42.94 -10.24
C ASP A 17 -0.91 44.26 -9.87
N THR A 18 -0.50 45.35 -10.50
CA THR A 18 -1.10 46.66 -10.30
C THR A 18 -2.06 47.09 -11.37
N GLU A 19 -2.28 46.26 -12.41
CA GLU A 19 -3.18 46.59 -13.51
C GLU A 19 -4.26 45.54 -13.71
N ALA A 20 -5.47 46.03 -13.99
CA ALA A 20 -6.60 45.19 -14.33
C ALA A 20 -6.32 44.45 -15.63
N GLY A 21 -6.08 43.15 -15.53
CA GLY A 21 -5.83 42.28 -16.69
C GLY A 21 -4.51 41.49 -16.65
N ALA A 22 -3.63 41.78 -15.73
CA ALA A 22 -2.41 40.97 -15.56
C ALA A 22 -2.75 39.59 -15.04
N LYS A 23 -2.33 38.56 -15.79
CA LYS A 23 -2.54 37.15 -15.39
C LYS A 23 -1.53 36.81 -14.32
N ARG A 24 -2.01 36.43 -13.12
CA ARG A 24 -1.15 35.88 -12.07
C ARG A 24 -0.51 34.60 -12.57
N LYS A 25 0.81 34.55 -12.55
CA LYS A 25 1.56 33.33 -12.87
C LYS A 25 1.47 32.40 -11.66
N GLY A 26 0.69 31.36 -11.77
CA GLY A 26 0.58 30.34 -10.72
C GLY A 26 1.86 29.53 -10.61
N ILE A 27 2.34 29.32 -9.39
CA ILE A 27 3.42 28.36 -9.10
C ILE A 27 2.76 27.02 -8.76
N SER A 28 3.02 26.00 -9.59
CA SER A 28 2.60 24.64 -9.28
C SER A 28 3.73 23.89 -8.58
N ILE A 29 3.49 23.48 -7.35
CA ILE A 29 4.44 22.71 -6.55
C ILE A 29 3.89 21.29 -6.43
N PRO A 30 4.40 20.32 -7.22
CA PRO A 30 4.00 18.93 -7.03
C PRO A 30 4.57 18.39 -5.72
N LEU A 31 3.68 17.92 -4.85
CA LEU A 31 4.04 17.30 -3.59
C LEU A 31 4.01 15.77 -3.75
N VAL A 32 5.08 15.11 -3.31
CA VAL A 32 5.20 13.65 -3.32
C VAL A 32 5.18 13.14 -1.88
N ARG A 33 4.32 12.17 -1.60
CA ARG A 33 4.26 11.53 -0.29
C ARG A 33 5.52 10.71 -0.06
N THR A 34 6.03 10.70 1.17
CA THR A 34 7.25 9.96 1.54
C THR A 34 6.98 8.54 2.03
N VAL A 35 5.73 8.10 1.94
CA VAL A 35 5.26 6.78 2.36
C VAL A 35 4.42 6.15 1.26
N SER A 36 4.28 4.82 1.33
CA SER A 36 3.29 4.04 0.59
C SER A 36 2.13 3.67 1.49
N LYS A 37 0.99 3.29 0.92
CA LYS A 37 -0.10 2.64 1.63
C LYS A 37 -0.07 1.14 1.37
N LEU A 38 -0.43 0.38 2.37
CA LEU A 38 -0.68 -1.06 2.26
C LEU A 38 -2.10 -1.34 2.73
N HIS A 39 -2.89 -1.93 1.85
CA HIS A 39 -4.25 -2.36 2.11
C HIS A 39 -4.32 -3.87 2.08
N PHE A 40 -4.97 -4.46 3.10
CA PHE A 40 -5.39 -5.84 3.08
C PHE A 40 -6.90 -5.90 2.99
N TYR A 41 -7.41 -6.60 1.99
CA TYR A 41 -8.83 -6.89 1.83
C TYR A 41 -9.06 -8.39 1.95
N PHE A 42 -10.10 -8.79 2.69
CA PHE A 42 -10.44 -10.19 2.88
C PHE A 42 -11.88 -10.47 2.50
N ALA A 43 -12.08 -11.56 1.77
CA ALA A 43 -13.36 -12.07 1.39
C ALA A 43 -13.44 -13.59 1.64
N ARG A 44 -14.61 -14.16 1.61
CA ARG A 44 -14.84 -15.59 1.61
C ARG A 44 -15.63 -16.00 0.38
N LYS A 45 -15.27 -17.13 -0.24
CA LYS A 45 -15.92 -17.64 -1.44
C LYS A 45 -17.31 -18.18 -1.11
N THR A 46 -18.28 -17.93 -2.01
CA THR A 46 -19.61 -18.58 -2.02
C THR A 46 -19.76 -19.49 -3.23
N GLY A 47 -20.84 -20.30 -3.28
CA GLY A 47 -21.09 -21.21 -4.37
C GLY A 47 -20.30 -22.51 -4.24
N GLU A 48 -19.76 -23.01 -5.33
CA GLU A 48 -18.88 -24.17 -5.33
C GLU A 48 -17.62 -23.88 -4.50
N ASP A 49 -17.22 -24.81 -3.63
CA ASP A 49 -16.14 -24.63 -2.65
C ASP A 49 -16.37 -23.43 -1.69
N ALA A 50 -17.63 -23.18 -1.35
CA ALA A 50 -17.98 -22.09 -0.43
C ALA A 50 -17.33 -22.29 0.94
N MET A 51 -16.84 -21.18 1.51
CA MET A 51 -16.47 -21.10 2.90
C MET A 51 -17.74 -20.93 3.74
N THR A 52 -18.12 -21.94 4.49
CA THR A 52 -19.32 -21.93 5.36
C THR A 52 -19.02 -21.49 6.78
N GLU A 53 -17.78 -21.69 7.22
CA GLU A 53 -17.33 -21.36 8.57
C GLU A 53 -17.15 -19.85 8.73
N ASN A 54 -17.30 -19.39 9.96
CA ASN A 54 -16.89 -18.04 10.34
C ASN A 54 -15.37 -17.94 10.31
N VAL A 55 -14.87 -16.88 9.71
CA VAL A 55 -13.44 -16.62 9.64
C VAL A 55 -13.15 -15.23 10.23
N LYS A 56 -12.14 -15.16 11.07
CA LYS A 56 -11.59 -13.92 11.62
C LYS A 56 -10.11 -13.88 11.33
N VAL A 57 -9.63 -12.82 10.71
CA VAL A 57 -8.20 -12.51 10.67
C VAL A 57 -7.84 -11.90 12.02
N THR A 58 -6.96 -12.55 12.76
CA THR A 58 -6.63 -12.12 14.13
C THR A 58 -5.58 -11.02 14.14
N ARG A 59 -4.60 -11.12 13.26
CA ARG A 59 -3.57 -10.11 13.02
C ARG A 59 -2.81 -10.39 11.74
N ILE A 60 -2.05 -9.37 11.29
CA ILE A 60 -1.09 -9.50 10.20
C ILE A 60 0.26 -9.08 10.75
N GLU A 61 1.30 -9.88 10.52
CA GLU A 61 2.67 -9.57 10.90
C GLU A 61 3.53 -9.43 9.65
N ILE A 62 4.25 -8.32 9.54
CA ILE A 62 5.26 -8.10 8.50
C ILE A 62 6.61 -8.30 9.16
N ASP A 63 7.49 -9.04 8.49
CA ASP A 63 8.77 -9.47 9.04
C ASP A 63 9.67 -8.27 9.41
N GLU A 64 10.57 -8.52 10.30
CA GLU A 64 11.61 -7.58 10.71
C GLU A 64 12.63 -7.31 9.59
N ASN A 65 13.39 -6.25 9.72
CA ASN A 65 14.46 -5.88 8.79
C ASN A 65 14.03 -5.59 7.34
N ILE A 66 12.76 -5.29 7.11
CA ILE A 66 12.23 -4.93 5.79
C ILE A 66 12.29 -3.42 5.57
N PHE A 67 11.84 -2.63 6.55
CA PHE A 67 11.76 -1.18 6.43
C PHE A 67 12.99 -0.49 7.00
N PRO A 68 13.54 0.53 6.30
CA PRO A 68 14.64 1.30 6.83
C PRO A 68 14.21 2.11 8.06
N THR A 69 15.14 2.34 8.99
CA THR A 69 14.91 3.15 10.19
C THR A 69 14.72 4.63 9.87
N ALA A 70 15.25 5.09 8.73
CA ALA A 70 15.12 6.46 8.23
C ALA A 70 14.91 6.46 6.73
N SER A 71 14.28 7.50 6.22
CA SER A 71 14.12 7.76 4.79
C SER A 71 14.38 9.23 4.49
N TYR A 72 14.89 9.51 3.30
CA TYR A 72 15.18 10.87 2.88
C TYR A 72 13.89 11.60 2.49
N VAL A 73 13.70 12.77 3.06
CA VAL A 73 12.53 13.61 2.77
C VAL A 73 12.68 14.24 1.39
N PHE A 74 13.91 14.68 1.06
CA PHE A 74 14.27 15.33 -0.20
C PHE A 74 15.39 14.56 -0.89
N PRO A 75 15.09 13.49 -1.64
CA PRO A 75 16.09 12.87 -2.49
C PRO A 75 16.44 13.81 -3.67
N ASP A 76 17.57 13.54 -4.32
CA ASP A 76 17.99 14.33 -5.48
C ASP A 76 17.01 14.18 -6.65
N GLU A 77 17.01 15.16 -7.58
CA GLU A 77 16.09 15.18 -8.73
C GLU A 77 16.23 13.92 -9.62
N GLU A 78 17.43 13.40 -9.76
CA GLU A 78 17.69 12.14 -10.49
C GLU A 78 16.92 10.95 -9.90
N ASP A 79 16.76 10.91 -8.58
CA ASP A 79 16.07 9.84 -7.89
C ASP A 79 14.54 9.91 -8.08
N TYR A 80 14.02 11.10 -8.43
CA TYR A 80 12.60 11.27 -8.77
C TYR A 80 12.29 11.03 -10.25
N ALA A 81 13.26 11.26 -11.15
CA ALA A 81 13.07 11.13 -12.58
C ALA A 81 12.98 9.68 -13.04
N THR A 82 13.51 8.75 -12.28
CA THR A 82 13.43 7.32 -12.56
C THR A 82 12.23 6.72 -11.83
N ALA A 83 11.62 5.68 -12.40
CA ALA A 83 10.57 4.90 -11.77
C ALA A 83 11.01 4.26 -10.41
N ASP A 84 12.24 4.45 -10.05
CA ASP A 84 12.97 3.93 -8.91
C ASP A 84 13.19 5.02 -7.83
N ALA A 85 12.16 5.78 -7.54
CA ALA A 85 12.19 6.77 -6.44
C ALA A 85 12.59 6.16 -5.08
N ASN A 86 12.53 4.84 -4.98
CA ASN A 86 13.00 4.04 -3.85
C ASN A 86 14.53 4.12 -3.64
N LYS A 87 15.31 4.45 -4.68
CA LYS A 87 16.76 4.58 -4.57
C LYS A 87 17.18 5.58 -3.50
N ALA A 88 16.44 6.67 -3.37
CA ALA A 88 16.75 7.71 -2.41
C ALA A 88 16.73 7.23 -0.96
N ALA A 89 15.79 6.34 -0.62
CA ALA A 89 15.65 5.84 0.75
C ALA A 89 16.65 4.72 1.09
N THR A 90 17.15 4.02 0.08
CA THR A 90 17.90 2.76 0.28
C THR A 90 19.24 2.71 -0.45
N SER A 91 19.61 3.76 -1.19
CA SER A 91 20.86 3.77 -1.97
C SER A 91 22.09 4.04 -1.10
N ASN A 92 23.22 3.44 -1.48
CA ASN A 92 24.52 3.68 -0.84
C ASN A 92 25.02 5.15 -1.00
N LYS A 93 24.40 5.94 -1.87
CA LYS A 93 24.68 7.37 -2.05
C LYS A 93 24.47 8.15 -0.75
N TYR A 94 23.50 7.71 0.07
CA TYR A 94 23.17 8.33 1.35
C TYR A 94 23.63 7.48 2.55
N GLY A 95 24.49 6.51 2.32
CA GLY A 95 24.99 5.57 3.33
C GLY A 95 24.23 4.25 3.34
N THR A 96 24.75 3.29 4.09
CA THR A 96 24.12 1.99 4.26
C THR A 96 22.88 2.13 5.14
N PRO A 97 21.68 1.80 4.68
CA PRO A 97 20.48 1.93 5.49
C PRO A 97 20.48 0.90 6.63
N SER A 98 20.12 1.34 7.82
CA SER A 98 19.73 0.46 8.91
C SER A 98 18.25 0.10 8.79
N TYR A 99 17.89 -1.13 9.19
CA TYR A 99 16.51 -1.63 9.10
C TYR A 99 15.90 -1.80 10.48
N VAL A 100 14.58 -1.64 10.55
CA VAL A 100 13.82 -1.82 11.79
C VAL A 100 13.87 -3.29 12.21
N PRO A 101 14.45 -3.63 13.38
CA PRO A 101 14.69 -5.01 13.80
C PRO A 101 13.49 -5.61 14.56
N THR A 102 12.28 -5.20 14.22
CA THR A 102 11.05 -5.67 14.89
C THR A 102 9.94 -5.90 13.89
N LEU A 103 9.10 -6.89 14.16
CA LEU A 103 7.88 -7.15 13.40
C LEU A 103 6.96 -5.93 13.40
N LEU A 104 6.40 -5.60 12.24
CA LEU A 104 5.28 -4.69 12.15
C LEU A 104 3.99 -5.48 12.31
N LYS A 105 3.25 -5.20 13.38
CA LYS A 105 1.95 -5.82 13.64
C LYS A 105 0.83 -4.91 13.21
N LEU A 106 -0.08 -5.45 12.42
CA LEU A 106 -1.30 -4.80 11.97
C LEU A 106 -2.50 -5.50 12.63
N ASP A 107 -3.55 -4.72 12.86
CA ASP A 107 -4.80 -5.24 13.40
C ASP A 107 -5.43 -6.27 12.46
N GLY A 108 -6.25 -7.14 13.02
CA GLY A 108 -7.00 -8.14 12.28
C GLY A 108 -8.27 -7.56 11.62
N VAL A 109 -9.08 -8.47 11.07
CA VAL A 109 -10.37 -8.17 10.45
C VAL A 109 -11.42 -9.12 11.02
N GLU A 110 -12.48 -8.57 11.58
CA GLU A 110 -13.56 -9.35 12.19
C GLU A 110 -14.41 -10.08 11.14
N ASN A 111 -14.96 -11.25 11.50
CA ASN A 111 -15.80 -12.04 10.62
C ASN A 111 -16.95 -11.26 9.97
N ALA A 112 -17.59 -10.37 10.71
CA ALA A 112 -18.69 -9.54 10.21
C ALA A 112 -18.28 -8.60 9.05
N GLN A 113 -17.00 -8.28 8.94
CA GLN A 113 -16.45 -7.42 7.89
C GLN A 113 -16.03 -8.21 6.65
N ILE A 114 -15.80 -9.54 6.78
CA ILE A 114 -15.36 -10.42 5.68
C ILE A 114 -16.58 -10.84 4.88
N LYS A 115 -16.80 -10.21 3.74
CA LYS A 115 -17.97 -10.47 2.89
C LYS A 115 -17.81 -11.73 2.07
N ALA A 116 -18.95 -12.34 1.75
CA ALA A 116 -19.03 -13.48 0.86
C ALA A 116 -19.07 -13.00 -0.60
N VAL A 117 -18.24 -13.58 -1.46
CA VAL A 117 -18.16 -13.24 -2.90
C VAL A 117 -18.20 -14.52 -3.74
N ALA A 118 -18.88 -14.46 -4.88
CA ALA A 118 -19.04 -15.63 -5.76
C ALA A 118 -17.75 -15.89 -6.57
N ASP A 119 -17.14 -14.84 -7.11
CA ASP A 119 -15.94 -14.92 -7.93
C ASP A 119 -14.84 -13.99 -7.35
N PRO A 120 -13.84 -14.58 -6.68
CA PRO A 120 -12.71 -13.79 -6.16
C PRO A 120 -11.91 -13.09 -7.24
N LEU A 121 -11.81 -13.65 -8.46
CA LEU A 121 -11.03 -13.05 -9.55
C LEU A 121 -11.69 -11.77 -10.09
N ALA A 122 -13.00 -11.60 -9.89
CA ALA A 122 -13.70 -10.37 -10.25
C ALA A 122 -13.17 -9.12 -9.51
N TYR A 123 -12.40 -9.33 -8.44
CA TYR A 123 -11.81 -8.25 -7.64
C TYR A 123 -10.36 -7.92 -8.02
N GLN A 124 -9.82 -8.53 -9.04
CA GLN A 124 -8.61 -8.04 -9.68
C GLN A 124 -8.91 -6.71 -10.39
N ARG A 125 -7.93 -5.83 -10.40
CA ARG A 125 -8.07 -4.54 -11.11
C ARG A 125 -8.08 -4.77 -12.62
N GLY A 126 -9.11 -4.26 -13.28
CA GLY A 126 -9.20 -4.26 -14.74
C GLY A 126 -8.11 -3.39 -15.37
N SER A 127 -7.64 -3.75 -16.56
CA SER A 127 -6.57 -3.03 -17.26
C SER A 127 -6.91 -1.57 -17.58
N SER A 128 -8.18 -1.25 -17.76
CA SER A 128 -8.70 0.10 -17.99
C SER A 128 -9.25 0.79 -16.75
N GLU A 129 -9.28 0.11 -15.60
CA GLU A 129 -9.83 0.64 -14.37
C GLU A 129 -8.82 1.60 -13.71
N THR A 130 -9.27 2.80 -13.33
CA THR A 130 -8.42 3.73 -12.57
C THR A 130 -8.16 3.20 -11.16
N ALA A 131 -7.05 3.61 -10.53
CA ALA A 131 -6.74 3.24 -9.16
C ALA A 131 -7.87 3.65 -8.20
N GLN A 132 -8.41 4.85 -8.34
CA GLN A 132 -9.51 5.33 -7.51
C GLN A 132 -10.78 4.49 -7.67
N ALA A 133 -11.19 4.20 -8.91
CA ALA A 133 -12.38 3.39 -9.17
C ALA A 133 -12.23 1.97 -8.59
N TYR A 134 -11.03 1.38 -8.70
CA TYR A 134 -10.72 0.10 -8.08
C TYR A 134 -10.84 0.15 -6.55
N MET A 135 -10.26 1.15 -5.91
CA MET A 135 -10.34 1.30 -4.45
C MET A 135 -11.77 1.52 -3.97
N ASP A 136 -12.56 2.32 -4.67
CA ASP A 136 -13.96 2.55 -4.34
C ASP A 136 -14.77 1.26 -4.44
N ARG A 137 -14.53 0.45 -5.47
CA ARG A 137 -15.17 -0.85 -5.66
C ARG A 137 -14.76 -1.83 -4.55
N MET A 138 -13.48 -1.93 -4.21
CA MET A 138 -12.98 -2.79 -3.14
C MET A 138 -13.61 -2.41 -1.78
N ASN A 139 -13.64 -1.14 -1.45
CA ASN A 139 -14.24 -0.65 -0.21
C ASN A 139 -15.74 -0.94 -0.12
N LYS A 140 -16.45 -0.83 -1.26
CA LYS A 140 -17.89 -1.08 -1.33
C LYS A 140 -18.21 -2.59 -1.24
N ASP A 141 -17.50 -3.39 -2.02
CA ASP A 141 -17.89 -4.77 -2.29
C ASP A 141 -17.24 -5.78 -1.33
N ILE A 142 -16.02 -5.53 -0.89
CA ILE A 142 -15.29 -6.44 -0.01
C ILE A 142 -15.43 -6.06 1.46
N GLY A 143 -15.18 -4.82 1.82
CA GLY A 143 -15.39 -4.30 3.18
C GLY A 143 -14.39 -4.75 4.25
N GLY A 144 -13.94 -5.99 4.25
CA GLY A 144 -12.95 -6.50 5.20
C GLY A 144 -11.58 -5.89 4.92
N HIS A 145 -11.23 -4.82 5.62
CA HIS A 145 -10.14 -3.94 5.24
C HIS A 145 -9.26 -3.54 6.41
N ASN A 146 -7.96 -3.72 6.24
CA ASN A 146 -6.92 -3.18 7.10
C ASN A 146 -6.01 -2.25 6.29
N LEU A 147 -5.65 -1.11 6.85
CA LEU A 147 -4.81 -0.10 6.19
C LEU A 147 -3.62 0.24 7.07
N SER A 148 -2.44 0.26 6.47
CA SER A 148 -1.22 0.77 7.10
C SER A 148 -0.43 1.67 6.15
N TYR A 149 0.40 2.54 6.73
CA TYR A 149 1.35 3.37 6.01
C TYR A 149 2.76 2.82 6.21
N LEU A 150 3.45 2.58 5.10
CA LEU A 150 4.76 1.98 5.10
C LEU A 150 5.82 2.97 4.65
N ARG A 151 7.03 2.85 5.21
CA ARG A 151 8.22 3.49 4.66
C ARG A 151 8.60 2.79 3.36
N GLU A 152 9.31 3.52 2.50
CA GLU A 152 9.89 2.92 1.30
C GLU A 152 10.85 1.80 1.65
N THR A 153 10.86 0.76 0.84
CA THR A 153 11.84 -0.32 0.91
C THR A 153 12.10 -0.90 -0.47
N ASN A 154 13.34 -1.30 -0.72
CA ASN A 154 13.73 -2.07 -1.91
C ASN A 154 13.71 -3.58 -1.67
N LYS A 155 13.28 -4.01 -0.49
CA LYS A 155 13.15 -5.42 -0.14
C LYS A 155 11.75 -5.93 -0.45
N SER A 156 11.63 -7.23 -0.67
CA SER A 156 10.33 -7.90 -0.65
C SER A 156 9.66 -7.69 0.70
N ILE A 157 8.35 -7.49 0.71
CA ILE A 157 7.56 -7.42 1.94
C ILE A 157 7.06 -8.83 2.22
N THR A 158 7.62 -9.45 3.23
CA THR A 158 7.25 -10.79 3.69
C THR A 158 6.56 -10.72 5.04
N GLY A 159 5.76 -11.73 5.33
CA GLY A 159 5.05 -11.78 6.60
C GLY A 159 4.06 -12.91 6.67
N LYS A 160 3.19 -12.85 7.69
CA LYS A 160 2.16 -13.87 7.96
C LYS A 160 0.82 -13.23 8.27
N ILE A 161 -0.21 -13.82 7.74
CA ILE A 161 -1.62 -13.52 8.07
C ILE A 161 -2.08 -14.61 9.01
N TYR A 162 -2.52 -14.25 10.21
CA TYR A 162 -3.04 -15.17 11.21
C TYR A 162 -4.57 -15.10 11.22
N TYR A 163 -5.22 -16.25 11.32
CA TYR A 163 -6.67 -16.33 11.25
C TYR A 163 -7.24 -17.53 12.02
N GLN A 164 -8.50 -17.44 12.39
CA GLN A 164 -9.28 -18.50 13.02
C GLN A 164 -10.53 -18.80 12.19
N LEU A 165 -10.91 -20.08 12.09
CA LEU A 165 -12.08 -20.53 11.32
C LEU A 165 -13.36 -20.64 12.15
N ALA A 166 -13.26 -20.49 13.46
CA ALA A 166 -14.38 -20.46 14.39
C ALA A 166 -14.00 -19.60 15.59
N GLU A 167 -14.99 -19.08 16.30
CA GLU A 167 -14.73 -18.35 17.53
C GLU A 167 -14.04 -19.29 18.54
N GLY A 168 -12.88 -18.85 19.07
CA GLY A 168 -12.04 -19.68 19.95
C GLY A 168 -11.33 -20.86 19.28
N GLY A 169 -11.40 -20.97 17.96
CA GLY A 169 -10.70 -21.99 17.18
C GLY A 169 -9.16 -21.84 17.21
N ILE A 170 -8.48 -22.90 16.77
CA ILE A 170 -7.01 -22.88 16.65
C ILE A 170 -6.61 -21.83 15.63
N GLU A 171 -5.66 -20.97 16.01
CA GLU A 171 -5.10 -19.98 15.10
C GLU A 171 -4.23 -20.68 14.04
N LYS A 172 -4.53 -20.38 12.79
CA LYS A 172 -3.75 -20.78 11.61
C LYS A 172 -2.96 -19.59 11.08
N SER A 173 -1.97 -19.84 10.24
CA SER A 173 -1.25 -18.78 9.55
C SER A 173 -0.96 -19.12 8.10
N GLN A 174 -0.92 -18.09 7.27
CA GLN A 174 -0.51 -18.15 5.86
C GLN A 174 0.60 -17.13 5.64
N GLU A 175 1.72 -17.59 5.09
CA GLU A 175 2.82 -16.70 4.67
C GLU A 175 2.44 -15.97 3.39
N PHE A 176 2.95 -14.74 3.24
CA PHE A 176 2.84 -13.96 2.02
C PHE A 176 4.16 -13.31 1.66
N THR A 177 4.33 -13.03 0.38
CA THR A 177 5.47 -12.29 -0.17
C THR A 177 4.99 -11.34 -1.25
N ILE A 178 5.25 -10.04 -1.07
CA ILE A 178 5.12 -9.04 -2.12
C ILE A 178 6.54 -8.78 -2.65
N PRO A 179 6.81 -9.07 -3.91
CA PRO A 179 8.16 -8.94 -4.48
C PRO A 179 8.69 -7.50 -4.43
N SER A 180 10.02 -7.36 -4.45
CA SER A 180 10.70 -6.07 -4.38
C SER A 180 10.62 -5.21 -5.66
N SER A 181 9.97 -5.70 -6.71
CA SER A 181 9.86 -5.01 -8.00
C SER A 181 9.04 -3.72 -7.97
N GLY A 182 9.46 -2.77 -7.14
CA GLY A 182 8.92 -1.41 -7.06
C GLY A 182 7.70 -1.24 -6.16
N ASN A 183 7.42 -2.16 -5.27
CA ASN A 183 6.13 -2.22 -4.60
C ASN A 183 5.97 -1.26 -3.42
N ALA A 184 6.95 -1.13 -2.54
CA ALA A 184 6.87 -0.21 -1.41
C ALA A 184 7.59 1.11 -1.68
N ILE A 185 7.33 1.69 -2.84
CA ILE A 185 7.84 3.01 -3.22
C ILE A 185 6.90 4.09 -2.69
N ARG A 186 7.46 5.24 -2.32
CA ARG A 186 6.64 6.42 -1.96
C ARG A 186 5.58 6.72 -3.02
N ASN A 187 4.47 7.26 -2.58
CA ASN A 187 3.35 7.63 -3.45
C ASN A 187 2.71 6.45 -4.22
N ARG A 188 2.78 5.23 -3.65
CA ARG A 188 2.14 4.03 -4.18
C ARG A 188 1.14 3.46 -3.18
N GLU A 189 0.14 2.79 -3.70
CA GLU A 189 -0.80 1.96 -2.95
C GLU A 189 -0.55 0.49 -3.31
N LEU A 190 -0.30 -0.32 -2.28
CA LEU A 190 -0.21 -1.76 -2.37
C LEU A 190 -1.54 -2.33 -1.86
N VAL A 191 -2.13 -3.20 -2.63
CA VAL A 191 -3.35 -3.90 -2.26
C VAL A 191 -3.05 -5.38 -2.22
N VAL A 192 -3.24 -6.00 -1.07
CA VAL A 192 -3.25 -7.45 -0.91
C VAL A 192 -4.69 -7.89 -0.76
N TYR A 193 -5.11 -8.78 -1.62
CA TYR A 193 -6.45 -9.35 -1.60
C TYR A 193 -6.39 -10.82 -1.22
N GLY A 194 -6.98 -11.16 -0.11
CA GLY A 194 -7.09 -12.51 0.41
C GLY A 194 -8.53 -13.03 0.33
N TYR A 195 -8.70 -14.28 -0.09
CA TYR A 195 -10.00 -14.92 -0.06
C TYR A 195 -9.90 -16.34 0.49
N PHE A 196 -10.87 -16.64 1.35
CA PHE A 196 -10.96 -17.92 2.02
C PHE A 196 -11.83 -18.89 1.22
N LEU A 197 -11.30 -20.09 0.99
CA LEU A 197 -11.99 -21.22 0.40
C LEU A 197 -12.48 -22.18 1.49
N GLN A 198 -13.25 -23.17 1.08
CA GLN A 198 -13.68 -24.28 1.94
C GLN A 198 -12.52 -24.91 2.70
N GLY A 199 -12.75 -25.23 3.97
CA GLY A 199 -11.69 -25.76 4.84
C GLY A 199 -10.66 -24.74 5.30
N GLY A 200 -10.82 -23.46 4.94
CA GLY A 200 -9.99 -22.35 5.41
C GLY A 200 -8.67 -22.19 4.68
N ALA A 201 -8.55 -22.68 3.45
CA ALA A 201 -7.44 -22.32 2.60
C ALA A 201 -7.53 -20.83 2.26
N LEU A 202 -6.46 -20.06 2.53
CA LEU A 202 -6.36 -18.65 2.19
C LEU A 202 -5.56 -18.48 0.91
N CYS A 203 -6.19 -17.96 -0.13
CA CYS A 203 -5.54 -17.59 -1.38
C CYS A 203 -5.24 -16.08 -1.37
N LEU A 204 -4.09 -15.71 -1.88
CA LEU A 204 -3.62 -14.31 -1.88
C LEU A 204 -3.26 -13.85 -3.28
N ASP A 205 -3.63 -12.62 -3.58
CA ASP A 205 -3.19 -11.87 -4.75
C ASP A 205 -2.79 -10.45 -4.31
N TRP A 206 -2.01 -9.75 -5.11
CA TRP A 206 -1.55 -8.41 -4.76
C TRP A 206 -1.41 -7.53 -6.00
N GLN A 207 -1.57 -6.22 -5.80
CA GLN A 207 -1.44 -5.22 -6.84
C GLN A 207 -0.74 -3.96 -6.33
N VAL A 208 -0.11 -3.25 -7.24
CA VAL A 208 0.54 -1.96 -6.98
C VAL A 208 -0.05 -0.91 -7.89
N MET A 209 -0.42 0.22 -7.31
CA MET A 209 -1.07 1.32 -8.01
C MET A 209 -0.45 2.68 -7.65
N PRO A 210 -0.57 3.69 -8.53
CA PRO A 210 -0.31 5.06 -8.12
C PRO A 210 -1.26 5.46 -6.99
N TRP A 211 -0.74 6.18 -6.00
CA TRP A 211 -1.57 6.80 -4.98
C TRP A 211 -1.93 8.21 -5.43
N ASN A 212 -3.11 8.37 -5.99
CA ASN A 212 -3.64 9.63 -6.48
C ASN A 212 -4.24 10.48 -5.37
#